data_9354fb4fff02a4670c62f2e7e1398524
#
_entry.id   9354fb4fff02a4670c62f2e7e1398524
#
_cell.length_a   1.000
_cell.length_b   1.000
_cell.length_c   1.000
_cell.angle_alpha   90.00
_cell.angle_beta   90.00
_cell.angle_gamma   90.00
#
_symmetry.space_group_name_H-M   'P 1'
#
loop_
_entity.id
_entity.type
_entity.pdbx_description
1 polymer ?
#
loop_
_entity_poly.entity_id
_entity_poly.type
_entity_poly.pdbx_seq_one_letter_code
_entity_poly.pdbx_strand_id
1 'polypeptide(L)'
;MEALERRLQQCEDGRIKLIVVDGVFSMEGDLCNLPEITRLAKKYNASVMVDEAHGFGVLGDHGRGTCNHFGLTDQVDLLMGTFSKSFASLGGFIAGSKVLINYLRHHARSYIFSASCTPASTAAAAKALEIMLREPERVQALQEKTAYCLDRFRKLGFAIGNTSTPIIPLFIRDNEKTFRVTAMLFEEGVFVNPVVAPAVAPGDTLIRFSLMATHTYEQLDRAITALVKVFTALDIPLHPQS
;
A
#
# COMPACT_ATOMS: atom_id res chain seq x y z
N MET A 1 -8.75 8.96 -13.83
CA MET A 1 -8.55 8.16 -15.08
C MET A 1 -8.47 9.03 -16.33
N GLU A 2 -9.26 10.08 -16.45
CA GLU A 2 -9.21 11.04 -17.58
C GLU A 2 -7.79 11.61 -17.84
N ALA A 3 -7.04 11.92 -16.78
CA ALA A 3 -5.67 12.42 -16.94
C ALA A 3 -4.74 11.38 -17.56
N LEU A 4 -4.87 10.10 -17.20
CA LEU A 4 -4.14 9.01 -17.82
C LEU A 4 -4.49 8.89 -19.31
N GLU A 5 -5.78 8.89 -19.62
CA GLU A 5 -6.24 8.76 -21.00
C GLU A 5 -5.73 9.91 -21.87
N ARG A 6 -5.82 11.17 -21.39
CA ARG A 6 -5.25 12.33 -22.11
C ARG A 6 -3.75 12.18 -22.37
N ARG A 7 -2.99 11.65 -21.39
CA ARG A 7 -1.55 11.40 -21.57
C ARG A 7 -1.28 10.33 -22.63
N LEU A 8 -2.04 9.25 -22.62
CA LEU A 8 -1.91 8.18 -23.61
C LEU A 8 -2.25 8.67 -25.03
N GLN A 9 -3.25 9.54 -25.17
CA GLN A 9 -3.60 10.19 -26.46
C GLN A 9 -2.50 11.08 -27.00
N GLN A 10 -1.69 11.69 -26.13
CA GLN A 10 -0.58 12.56 -26.52
C GLN A 10 0.69 11.80 -26.88
N CYS A 11 0.75 10.49 -26.63
CA CYS A 11 1.92 9.68 -26.99
C CYS A 11 1.96 9.46 -28.51
N GLU A 12 3.14 9.69 -29.09
CA GLU A 12 3.40 9.43 -30.51
C GLU A 12 3.19 7.95 -30.86
N ASP A 13 2.72 7.70 -32.07
CA ASP A 13 2.59 6.34 -32.57
C ASP A 13 3.98 5.69 -32.76
N GLY A 14 4.04 4.39 -32.51
CA GLY A 14 5.29 3.61 -32.59
C GLY A 14 6.23 3.76 -31.39
N ARG A 15 5.92 4.61 -30.40
CA ARG A 15 6.67 4.68 -29.14
C ARG A 15 6.20 3.61 -28.14
N ILE A 16 7.15 3.10 -27.35
CA ILE A 16 6.83 2.23 -26.20
C ILE A 16 6.13 3.09 -25.15
N LYS A 17 4.96 2.66 -24.74
CA LYS A 17 4.16 3.28 -23.68
C LYS A 17 4.17 2.34 -22.47
N LEU A 18 4.61 2.82 -21.33
CA LEU A 18 4.61 2.06 -20.07
C LEU A 18 3.87 2.86 -19.00
N ILE A 19 2.80 2.27 -18.46
CA ILE A 19 2.09 2.79 -17.29
C ILE A 19 2.70 2.12 -16.06
N VAL A 20 3.21 2.92 -15.13
CA VAL A 20 3.74 2.45 -13.84
C VAL A 20 2.85 2.99 -12.73
N VAL A 21 2.36 2.12 -11.86
CA VAL A 21 1.44 2.49 -10.78
C VAL A 21 1.66 1.62 -9.55
N ASP A 22 1.54 2.22 -8.36
CA ASP A 22 1.44 1.45 -7.11
C ASP A 22 0.09 0.72 -7.07
N GLY A 23 0.08 -0.55 -6.71
CA GLY A 23 -1.14 -1.31 -6.47
C GLY A 23 -1.90 -0.76 -5.25
N VAL A 24 -1.15 -0.47 -4.18
CA VAL A 24 -1.62 0.21 -2.97
C VAL A 24 -0.73 1.43 -2.73
N PHE A 25 -1.31 2.62 -2.68
CA PHE A 25 -0.59 3.84 -2.38
C PHE A 25 -0.15 3.89 -0.91
N SER A 26 1.12 4.19 -0.69
CA SER A 26 1.81 3.96 0.59
C SER A 26 1.34 4.85 1.74
N MET A 27 0.85 6.06 1.47
CA MET A 27 0.48 7.05 2.50
C MET A 27 -1.01 7.03 2.80
N GLU A 28 -1.83 7.05 1.76
CA GLU A 28 -3.30 7.12 1.85
C GLU A 28 -3.95 5.72 1.92
N GLY A 29 -3.22 4.67 1.55
CA GLY A 29 -3.76 3.31 1.53
C GLY A 29 -4.78 3.04 0.43
N ASP A 30 -4.94 3.96 -0.52
CA ASP A 30 -5.87 3.79 -1.63
C ASP A 30 -5.41 2.68 -2.58
N LEU A 31 -6.35 1.98 -3.18
CA LEU A 31 -6.10 1.05 -4.27
C LEU A 31 -6.06 1.79 -5.60
N CYS A 32 -5.14 1.42 -6.48
CA CYS A 32 -5.20 1.90 -7.86
C CYS A 32 -6.46 1.37 -8.56
N ASN A 33 -6.98 2.15 -9.51
CA ASN A 33 -8.08 1.68 -10.36
C ASN A 33 -7.54 0.78 -11.48
N LEU A 34 -7.00 -0.39 -11.08
CA LEU A 34 -6.35 -1.31 -12.01
C LEU A 34 -7.27 -1.78 -13.15
N PRO A 35 -8.57 -2.05 -12.94
CA PRO A 35 -9.47 -2.40 -14.04
C PRO A 35 -9.52 -1.34 -15.14
N GLU A 36 -9.59 -0.08 -14.78
CA GLU A 36 -9.64 1.00 -15.77
C GLU A 36 -8.26 1.26 -16.39
N ILE A 37 -7.18 1.11 -15.60
CA ILE A 37 -5.81 1.21 -16.11
C ILE A 37 -5.54 0.15 -17.19
N THR A 38 -5.87 -1.12 -16.93
CA THR A 38 -5.66 -2.19 -17.91
C THR A 38 -6.55 -2.02 -19.16
N ARG A 39 -7.79 -1.53 -18.99
CA ARG A 39 -8.67 -1.19 -20.11
C ARG A 39 -8.06 -0.11 -21.01
N LEU A 40 -7.54 0.97 -20.41
CA LEU A 40 -6.88 2.05 -21.15
C LEU A 40 -5.57 1.57 -21.78
N ALA A 41 -4.77 0.80 -21.06
CA ALA A 41 -3.53 0.22 -21.58
C ALA A 41 -3.79 -0.59 -22.86
N LYS A 42 -4.78 -1.46 -22.85
CA LYS A 42 -5.20 -2.23 -24.02
C LYS A 42 -5.66 -1.33 -25.17
N LYS A 43 -6.47 -0.29 -24.88
CA LYS A 43 -6.99 0.65 -25.87
C LYS A 43 -5.87 1.41 -26.59
N TYR A 44 -4.80 1.78 -25.88
CA TYR A 44 -3.72 2.61 -26.39
C TYR A 44 -2.43 1.85 -26.65
N ASN A 45 -2.45 0.52 -26.66
CA ASN A 45 -1.28 -0.35 -26.84
C ASN A 45 -0.13 0.04 -25.89
N ALA A 46 -0.44 0.13 -24.60
CA ALA A 46 0.52 0.43 -23.56
C ALA A 46 0.72 -0.81 -22.68
N SER A 47 1.93 -0.98 -22.16
CA SER A 47 2.25 -1.97 -21.14
C SER A 47 1.96 -1.43 -19.75
N VAL A 48 1.69 -2.33 -18.79
CA VAL A 48 1.41 -1.99 -17.40
C VAL A 48 2.43 -2.65 -16.48
N MET A 49 3.02 -1.85 -15.60
CA MET A 49 3.82 -2.30 -14.47
C MET A 49 3.11 -1.90 -13.17
N VAL A 50 2.90 -2.86 -12.28
CA VAL A 50 2.33 -2.62 -10.96
C VAL A 50 3.38 -2.83 -9.88
N ASP A 51 3.56 -1.82 -9.03
CA ASP A 51 4.33 -1.92 -7.81
C ASP A 51 3.43 -2.51 -6.70
N GLU A 52 3.71 -3.74 -6.33
CA GLU A 52 3.01 -4.50 -5.29
C GLU A 52 3.66 -4.38 -3.90
N ALA A 53 4.53 -3.40 -3.68
CA ALA A 53 5.28 -3.28 -2.42
C ALA A 53 4.38 -3.23 -1.19
N HIS A 54 3.17 -2.71 -1.30
CA HIS A 54 2.15 -2.67 -0.24
C HIS A 54 0.99 -3.64 -0.46
N GLY A 55 0.86 -4.25 -1.64
CA GLY A 55 -0.18 -5.24 -1.96
C GLY A 55 0.26 -6.68 -1.66
N PHE A 56 1.54 -7.00 -1.95
CA PHE A 56 2.10 -8.33 -1.78
C PHE A 56 2.19 -8.75 -0.32
N GLY A 57 1.63 -9.93 0.02
CA GLY A 57 1.47 -10.41 1.39
C GLY A 57 0.32 -9.78 2.16
N VAL A 58 -0.50 -8.93 1.52
CA VAL A 58 -1.57 -8.14 2.16
C VAL A 58 -2.92 -8.35 1.47
N LEU A 59 -2.96 -8.29 0.15
CA LEU A 59 -4.18 -8.36 -0.66
C LEU A 59 -4.20 -9.58 -1.57
N GLY A 60 -5.38 -9.90 -2.09
CA GLY A 60 -5.59 -10.99 -2.99
C GLY A 60 -5.60 -12.36 -2.30
N ASP A 61 -5.86 -13.39 -3.08
CA ASP A 61 -5.87 -14.76 -2.60
C ASP A 61 -4.48 -15.16 -2.07
N HIS A 62 -4.41 -15.62 -0.83
CA HIS A 62 -3.14 -15.96 -0.15
C HIS A 62 -2.10 -14.82 -0.16
N GLY A 63 -2.52 -13.54 -0.25
CA GLY A 63 -1.58 -12.41 -0.25
C GLY A 63 -0.85 -12.19 -1.59
N ARG A 64 -1.41 -12.65 -2.71
CA ARG A 64 -0.79 -12.52 -4.05
C ARG A 64 -0.76 -11.10 -4.61
N GLY A 65 -1.30 -10.12 -3.90
CA GLY A 65 -1.23 -8.72 -4.26
C GLY A 65 -2.48 -8.16 -4.94
N THR A 66 -2.37 -6.91 -5.33
CA THR A 66 -3.46 -6.10 -5.91
C THR A 66 -3.91 -6.63 -7.27
N CYS A 67 -2.98 -7.09 -8.10
CA CYS A 67 -3.33 -7.65 -9.41
C CYS A 67 -4.20 -8.90 -9.28
N ASN A 68 -3.89 -9.77 -8.30
CA ASN A 68 -4.71 -10.93 -7.99
C ASN A 68 -6.04 -10.54 -7.35
N HIS A 69 -6.05 -9.53 -6.48
CA HIS A 69 -7.27 -8.99 -5.86
C HIS A 69 -8.32 -8.59 -6.90
N PHE A 70 -7.89 -7.99 -8.01
CA PHE A 70 -8.79 -7.62 -9.12
C PHE A 70 -8.97 -8.73 -10.17
N GLY A 71 -8.31 -9.88 -10.05
CA GLY A 71 -8.34 -10.94 -11.07
C GLY A 71 -7.66 -10.55 -12.38
N LEU A 72 -6.69 -9.64 -12.34
CA LEU A 72 -6.05 -9.02 -13.52
C LEU A 72 -4.57 -9.36 -13.66
N THR A 73 -4.07 -10.38 -12.97
CA THR A 73 -2.64 -10.77 -12.99
C THR A 73 -2.13 -11.00 -14.42
N ASP A 74 -2.91 -11.63 -15.28
CA ASP A 74 -2.56 -11.94 -16.67
C ASP A 74 -2.67 -10.73 -17.62
N GLN A 75 -3.16 -9.59 -17.13
CA GLN A 75 -3.30 -8.36 -17.90
C GLN A 75 -2.24 -7.30 -17.54
N VAL A 76 -1.29 -7.66 -16.69
CA VAL A 76 -0.17 -6.82 -16.27
C VAL A 76 1.12 -7.41 -16.81
N ASP A 77 1.97 -6.58 -17.44
CA ASP A 77 3.20 -7.03 -18.10
C ASP A 77 4.34 -7.26 -17.10
N LEU A 78 4.41 -6.42 -16.07
CA LEU A 78 5.43 -6.45 -15.02
C LEU A 78 4.82 -6.28 -13.63
N LEU A 79 5.25 -7.11 -12.71
CA LEU A 79 4.99 -6.98 -11.28
C LEU A 79 6.30 -6.70 -10.55
N MET A 80 6.33 -5.66 -9.75
CA MET A 80 7.42 -5.40 -8.81
C MET A 80 6.94 -5.75 -7.40
N GLY A 81 7.75 -6.46 -6.64
CA GLY A 81 7.50 -6.70 -5.23
C GLY A 81 8.75 -6.47 -4.39
N THR A 82 8.56 -6.04 -3.15
CA THR A 82 9.66 -5.89 -2.20
C THR A 82 9.57 -6.91 -1.06
N PHE A 83 10.73 -7.32 -0.54
CA PHE A 83 10.81 -8.16 0.65
C PHE A 83 10.90 -7.35 1.95
N SER A 84 11.00 -6.02 1.87
CA SER A 84 11.26 -5.15 3.03
C SER A 84 10.03 -4.80 3.87
N LYS A 85 8.86 -5.31 3.53
CA LYS A 85 7.59 -5.06 4.22
C LYS A 85 7.01 -6.37 4.77
N SER A 86 5.99 -6.94 4.17
CA SER A 86 5.34 -8.18 4.63
C SER A 86 6.28 -9.38 4.76
N PHE A 87 7.36 -9.43 4.00
CA PHE A 87 8.34 -10.50 4.02
C PHE A 87 9.49 -10.29 5.01
N ALA A 88 9.56 -9.12 5.69
CA ALA A 88 10.53 -8.79 6.74
C ALA A 88 12.00 -9.11 6.37
N SER A 89 12.39 -8.89 5.10
CA SER A 89 13.73 -9.16 4.58
C SER A 89 14.23 -8.01 3.72
N LEU A 90 15.36 -8.16 3.05
CA LEU A 90 15.95 -7.17 2.14
C LEU A 90 15.85 -7.64 0.69
N GLY A 91 15.70 -6.67 -0.23
CA GLY A 91 15.62 -6.93 -1.65
C GLY A 91 14.19 -6.91 -2.17
N GLY A 92 14.02 -7.47 -3.35
CA GLY A 92 12.75 -7.52 -4.05
C GLY A 92 12.88 -8.32 -5.34
N PHE A 93 11.83 -8.28 -6.14
CA PHE A 93 11.78 -9.00 -7.39
C PHE A 93 11.00 -8.23 -8.45
N ILE A 94 11.29 -8.56 -9.70
CA ILE A 94 10.43 -8.24 -10.85
C ILE A 94 9.95 -9.56 -11.44
N ALA A 95 8.66 -9.66 -11.69
CA ALA A 95 8.03 -10.80 -12.36
C ALA A 95 7.34 -10.34 -13.65
N GLY A 96 7.35 -11.20 -14.67
CA GLY A 96 6.77 -10.95 -15.97
C GLY A 96 7.07 -12.09 -16.94
N SER A 97 6.84 -11.88 -18.23
CA SER A 97 7.12 -12.88 -19.27
C SER A 97 8.60 -13.25 -19.30
N LYS A 98 8.90 -14.51 -19.68
CA LYS A 98 10.28 -15.01 -19.78
C LYS A 98 11.15 -14.12 -20.70
N VAL A 99 10.59 -13.65 -21.80
CA VAL A 99 11.30 -12.79 -22.76
C VAL A 99 11.68 -11.47 -22.11
N LEU A 100 10.73 -10.82 -21.42
CA LEU A 100 10.96 -9.54 -20.76
C LEU A 100 11.95 -9.66 -19.60
N ILE A 101 11.81 -10.69 -18.76
CA ILE A 101 12.76 -10.92 -17.67
C ILE A 101 14.17 -11.22 -18.17
N ASN A 102 14.29 -11.98 -19.27
CA ASN A 102 15.61 -12.22 -19.89
C ASN A 102 16.21 -10.93 -20.44
N TYR A 103 15.40 -10.07 -21.06
CA TYR A 103 15.85 -8.74 -21.52
C TYR A 103 16.34 -7.89 -20.33
N LEU A 104 15.57 -7.81 -19.26
CA LEU A 104 15.93 -7.02 -18.06
C LEU A 104 17.25 -7.51 -17.43
N ARG A 105 17.48 -8.81 -17.34
CA ARG A 105 18.73 -9.36 -16.81
C ARG A 105 19.98 -8.90 -17.57
N HIS A 106 19.87 -8.62 -18.85
CA HIS A 106 21.00 -8.23 -19.69
C HIS A 106 21.10 -6.73 -19.94
N HIS A 107 20.04 -5.95 -19.67
CA HIS A 107 19.97 -4.52 -20.03
C HIS A 107 19.65 -3.60 -18.84
N ALA A 108 19.07 -4.10 -17.75
CA ALA A 108 18.74 -3.25 -16.61
C ALA A 108 20.00 -2.88 -15.83
N ARG A 109 20.43 -1.63 -15.95
CA ARG A 109 21.65 -1.12 -15.30
C ARG A 109 21.59 -1.27 -13.78
N SER A 110 20.45 -1.00 -13.17
CA SER A 110 20.23 -1.18 -11.72
C SER A 110 20.39 -2.64 -11.27
N TYR A 111 20.14 -3.62 -12.14
CA TYR A 111 20.36 -5.02 -11.85
C TYR A 111 21.83 -5.42 -12.06
N ILE A 112 22.46 -5.01 -13.15
CA ILE A 112 23.82 -5.41 -13.54
C ILE A 112 24.85 -4.81 -12.58
N PHE A 113 24.67 -3.54 -12.16
CA PHE A 113 25.61 -2.79 -11.34
C PHE A 113 25.28 -2.79 -9.85
N SER A 114 24.34 -3.63 -9.41
CA SER A 114 24.01 -3.79 -7.99
C SER A 114 24.50 -5.13 -7.46
N ALA A 115 24.90 -5.15 -6.19
CA ALA A 115 25.20 -6.40 -5.51
C ALA A 115 23.93 -7.25 -5.32
N SER A 116 24.07 -8.56 -5.45
CA SER A 116 22.96 -9.50 -5.23
C SER A 116 22.51 -9.51 -3.76
N CYS A 117 21.25 -9.88 -3.54
CA CYS A 117 20.74 -10.13 -2.19
C CYS A 117 21.62 -11.17 -1.48
N THR A 118 21.83 -10.97 -0.17
CA THR A 118 22.61 -11.95 0.61
C THR A 118 21.87 -13.28 0.71
N PRO A 119 22.58 -14.42 0.86
CA PRO A 119 21.95 -15.72 1.06
C PRO A 119 20.96 -15.74 2.24
N ALA A 120 21.32 -15.07 3.35
CA ALA A 120 20.47 -14.99 4.53
C ALA A 120 19.14 -14.25 4.23
N SER A 121 19.20 -13.09 3.54
CA SER A 121 18.00 -12.34 3.15
C SER A 121 17.12 -13.14 2.18
N THR A 122 17.75 -13.84 1.23
CA THR A 122 17.04 -14.69 0.27
C THR A 122 16.34 -15.86 0.95
N ALA A 123 17.02 -16.54 1.89
CA ALA A 123 16.44 -17.62 2.67
C ALA A 123 15.29 -17.16 3.56
N ALA A 124 15.41 -15.98 4.19
CA ALA A 124 14.35 -15.38 4.97
C ALA A 124 13.09 -15.07 4.10
N ALA A 125 13.29 -14.46 2.92
CA ALA A 125 12.21 -14.19 2.00
C ALA A 125 11.53 -15.47 1.48
N ALA A 126 12.31 -16.50 1.15
CA ALA A 126 11.79 -17.81 0.74
C ALA A 126 10.95 -18.46 1.85
N LYS A 127 11.42 -18.37 3.11
CA LYS A 127 10.66 -18.88 4.26
C LYS A 127 9.39 -18.10 4.53
N ALA A 128 9.42 -16.78 4.37
CA ALA A 128 8.21 -15.94 4.48
C ALA A 128 7.18 -16.32 3.42
N LEU A 129 7.60 -16.58 2.17
CA LEU A 129 6.73 -17.08 1.11
C LEU A 129 6.10 -18.42 1.46
N GLU A 130 6.89 -19.38 1.95
CA GLU A 130 6.41 -20.68 2.40
C GLU A 130 5.33 -20.55 3.49
N ILE A 131 5.57 -19.67 4.48
CA ILE A 131 4.61 -19.38 5.56
C ILE A 131 3.34 -18.75 4.99
N MET A 132 3.46 -17.75 4.14
CA MET A 132 2.31 -17.07 3.52
C MET A 132 1.40 -18.05 2.76
N LEU A 133 2.00 -18.99 2.02
CA LEU A 133 1.24 -20.00 1.28
C LEU A 133 0.61 -21.07 2.19
N ARG A 134 1.28 -21.42 3.29
CA ARG A 134 0.83 -22.44 4.24
C ARG A 134 -0.20 -21.93 5.24
N GLU A 135 -0.14 -20.64 5.58
CA GLU A 135 -0.91 -20.00 6.65
C GLU A 135 -1.74 -18.81 6.12
N PRO A 136 -2.69 -19.04 5.17
CA PRO A 136 -3.49 -17.98 4.55
C PRO A 136 -4.38 -17.23 5.55
N GLU A 137 -4.68 -17.85 6.70
CA GLU A 137 -5.43 -17.24 7.81
C GLU A 137 -4.78 -15.96 8.36
N ARG A 138 -3.47 -15.76 8.15
CA ARG A 138 -2.79 -14.51 8.52
C ARG A 138 -3.28 -13.33 7.68
N VAL A 139 -3.43 -13.54 6.38
CA VAL A 139 -3.97 -12.52 5.46
C VAL A 139 -5.42 -12.25 5.78
N GLN A 140 -6.21 -13.32 6.01
CA GLN A 140 -7.62 -13.20 6.41
C GLN A 140 -7.78 -12.41 7.71
N ALA A 141 -7.01 -12.75 8.76
CA ALA A 141 -7.04 -12.03 10.04
C ALA A 141 -6.71 -10.54 9.90
N LEU A 142 -5.78 -10.19 8.99
CA LEU A 142 -5.48 -8.80 8.67
C LEU A 142 -6.67 -8.09 8.01
N GLN A 143 -7.35 -8.75 7.07
CA GLN A 143 -8.54 -8.21 6.40
C GLN A 143 -9.71 -7.99 7.37
N GLU A 144 -9.96 -8.95 8.26
CA GLU A 144 -11.01 -8.84 9.30
C GLU A 144 -10.76 -7.65 10.23
N LYS A 145 -9.50 -7.48 10.71
CA LYS A 145 -9.11 -6.35 11.55
C LYS A 145 -9.16 -5.03 10.80
N THR A 146 -8.85 -5.05 9.50
CA THR A 146 -8.98 -3.86 8.64
C THR A 146 -10.43 -3.43 8.55
N ALA A 147 -11.33 -4.34 8.22
CA ALA A 147 -12.77 -4.07 8.16
C ALA A 147 -13.31 -3.54 9.50
N TYR A 148 -12.88 -4.16 10.60
CA TYR A 148 -13.22 -3.71 11.96
C TYR A 148 -12.80 -2.27 12.23
N CYS A 149 -11.54 -1.92 11.98
CA CYS A 149 -11.02 -0.57 12.23
C CYS A 149 -11.68 0.46 11.32
N LEU A 150 -11.86 0.15 10.04
CA LEU A 150 -12.52 1.05 9.08
C LEU A 150 -13.96 1.37 9.50
N ASP A 151 -14.73 0.36 9.93
CA ASP A 151 -16.09 0.56 10.46
C ASP A 151 -16.09 1.47 11.69
N ARG A 152 -15.19 1.19 12.66
CA ARG A 152 -15.06 1.99 13.87
C ARG A 152 -14.67 3.43 13.59
N PHE A 153 -13.68 3.67 12.74
CA PHE A 153 -13.25 5.02 12.39
C PHE A 153 -14.32 5.81 11.67
N ARG A 154 -15.06 5.16 10.74
CA ARG A 154 -16.20 5.82 10.06
C ARG A 154 -17.31 6.20 11.03
N LYS A 155 -17.71 5.29 11.92
CA LYS A 155 -18.73 5.55 12.95
C LYS A 155 -18.34 6.67 13.91
N LEU A 156 -17.04 6.77 14.26
CA LEU A 156 -16.51 7.82 15.11
C LEU A 156 -16.28 9.15 14.37
N GLY A 157 -16.37 9.15 13.05
CA GLY A 157 -16.27 10.36 12.24
C GLY A 157 -14.85 10.80 11.91
N PHE A 158 -13.89 9.89 11.96
CA PHE A 158 -12.53 10.20 11.47
C PHE A 158 -12.52 10.39 9.95
N ALA A 159 -11.77 11.38 9.49
CA ALA A 159 -11.53 11.58 8.07
C ALA A 159 -10.47 10.58 7.58
N ILE A 160 -10.91 9.45 7.00
CA ILE A 160 -10.04 8.34 6.57
C ILE A 160 -9.97 8.17 5.04
N GLY A 161 -10.58 9.06 4.25
CA GLY A 161 -10.61 8.90 2.81
C GLY A 161 -11.38 7.65 2.35
N ASN A 162 -10.96 7.12 1.20
CA ASN A 162 -11.61 5.95 0.55
C ASN A 162 -10.84 4.65 0.73
N THR A 163 -9.88 4.60 1.66
CA THR A 163 -9.08 3.39 1.86
C THR A 163 -9.93 2.17 2.20
N SER A 164 -9.51 1.03 1.69
CA SER A 164 -10.03 -0.29 2.03
C SER A 164 -8.91 -1.26 2.45
N THR A 165 -7.72 -0.74 2.69
CA THR A 165 -6.50 -1.51 3.01
C THR A 165 -6.11 -1.37 4.48
N PRO A 166 -5.16 -2.18 4.99
CA PRO A 166 -4.63 -2.05 6.34
C PRO A 166 -3.85 -0.75 6.61
N ILE A 167 -3.67 0.09 5.61
CA ILE A 167 -3.12 1.44 5.74
C ILE A 167 -4.30 2.40 5.84
N ILE A 168 -4.53 2.96 7.02
CA ILE A 168 -5.66 3.84 7.28
C ILE A 168 -5.13 5.25 7.56
N PRO A 169 -5.31 6.21 6.63
CA PRO A 169 -4.93 7.60 6.86
C PRO A 169 -5.94 8.25 7.81
N LEU A 170 -5.46 8.94 8.83
CA LEU A 170 -6.29 9.79 9.68
C LEU A 170 -5.91 11.22 9.36
N PHE A 171 -6.68 11.89 8.51
CA PHE A 171 -6.37 13.25 8.03
C PHE A 171 -6.56 14.27 9.14
N ILE A 172 -5.50 15.05 9.40
CA ILE A 172 -5.49 16.15 10.37
C ILE A 172 -5.43 17.50 9.66
N ARG A 173 -4.69 17.56 8.51
CA ARG A 173 -4.57 18.74 7.64
C ARG A 173 -3.89 19.97 8.28
N ASP A 174 -3.16 19.73 9.36
CA ASP A 174 -2.38 20.73 10.09
C ASP A 174 -1.07 20.11 10.55
N ASN A 175 0.07 20.69 10.16
CA ASN A 175 1.39 20.14 10.47
C ASN A 175 1.67 20.10 11.98
N GLU A 176 1.39 21.18 12.69
CA GLU A 176 1.68 21.28 14.12
C GLU A 176 0.82 20.28 14.90
N LYS A 177 -0.48 20.26 14.64
CA LYS A 177 -1.39 19.30 15.24
C LYS A 177 -0.99 17.85 14.92
N THR A 178 -0.53 17.55 13.70
CA THR A 178 -0.08 16.20 13.31
C THR A 178 1.07 15.72 14.20
N PHE A 179 2.08 16.55 14.44
CA PHE A 179 3.19 16.22 15.35
C PHE A 179 2.73 16.11 16.81
N ARG A 180 1.85 17.01 17.26
CA ARG A 180 1.29 16.94 18.62
C ARG A 180 0.46 15.67 18.85
N VAL A 181 -0.37 15.30 17.89
CA VAL A 181 -1.13 14.02 17.94
C VAL A 181 -0.18 12.85 18.10
N THR A 182 0.90 12.81 17.29
CA THR A 182 1.88 11.72 17.36
C THR A 182 2.55 11.64 18.74
N ALA A 183 2.98 12.76 19.30
CA ALA A 183 3.62 12.81 20.61
C ALA A 183 2.66 12.37 21.73
N MET A 184 1.43 12.88 21.72
CA MET A 184 0.43 12.52 22.73
C MET A 184 0.01 11.05 22.63
N LEU A 185 -0.11 10.50 21.42
CA LEU A 185 -0.40 9.08 21.24
C LEU A 185 0.73 8.18 21.74
N PHE A 186 1.98 8.62 21.55
CA PHE A 186 3.14 7.91 22.09
C PHE A 186 3.10 7.84 23.63
N GLU A 187 2.71 8.92 24.30
CA GLU A 187 2.49 8.93 25.75
C GLU A 187 1.36 8.01 26.20
N GLU A 188 0.32 7.84 25.37
CA GLU A 188 -0.78 6.87 25.59
C GLU A 188 -0.35 5.42 25.24
N GLY A 189 0.90 5.20 24.82
CA GLY A 189 1.44 3.90 24.42
C GLY A 189 0.99 3.43 23.04
N VAL A 190 0.65 4.37 22.16
CA VAL A 190 0.26 4.10 20.76
C VAL A 190 1.30 4.72 19.82
N PHE A 191 2.05 3.86 19.12
CA PHE A 191 3.04 4.30 18.14
C PHE A 191 2.40 4.43 16.75
N VAL A 192 2.47 5.63 16.17
CA VAL A 192 1.98 5.94 14.82
C VAL A 192 2.96 6.86 14.10
N ASN A 193 2.88 6.92 12.79
CA ASN A 193 3.75 7.76 11.98
C ASN A 193 3.00 9.01 11.49
N PRO A 194 3.54 10.22 11.79
CA PRO A 194 3.07 11.43 11.14
C PRO A 194 3.52 11.45 9.68
N VAL A 195 2.64 11.88 8.79
CA VAL A 195 2.94 12.06 7.37
C VAL A 195 2.64 13.51 7.00
N VAL A 196 3.69 14.21 6.59
CA VAL A 196 3.66 15.63 6.26
C VAL A 196 4.32 15.88 4.90
N ALA A 197 4.19 17.07 4.35
CA ALA A 197 4.89 17.43 3.12
C ALA A 197 6.43 17.21 3.27
N PRO A 198 7.15 16.70 2.24
CA PRO A 198 6.70 16.46 0.86
C PRO A 198 6.11 15.07 0.61
N ALA A 199 5.93 14.22 1.63
CA ALA A 199 5.39 12.87 1.46
C ALA A 199 3.89 12.86 1.07
N VAL A 200 3.16 13.92 1.43
CA VAL A 200 1.80 14.23 0.97
C VAL A 200 1.74 15.68 0.48
N ALA A 201 0.65 16.06 -0.18
CA ALA A 201 0.46 17.44 -0.60
C ALA A 201 0.38 18.38 0.62
N PRO A 202 0.82 19.66 0.47
CA PRO A 202 0.60 20.64 1.52
C PRO A 202 -0.88 20.74 1.91
N GLY A 203 -1.18 20.63 3.20
CA GLY A 203 -2.56 20.64 3.71
C GLY A 203 -3.24 19.26 3.78
N ASP A 204 -2.61 18.20 3.30
CA ASP A 204 -3.12 16.82 3.41
C ASP A 204 -2.36 15.96 4.43
N THR A 205 -1.85 16.61 5.49
CA THR A 205 -1.13 15.91 6.55
C THR A 205 -2.03 14.94 7.31
N LEU A 206 -1.47 13.83 7.70
CA LEU A 206 -2.21 12.74 8.31
C LEU A 206 -1.36 11.95 9.31
N ILE A 207 -2.02 11.18 10.13
CA ILE A 207 -1.42 10.06 10.86
C ILE A 207 -1.65 8.79 10.03
N ARG A 208 -0.58 8.04 9.77
CA ARG A 208 -0.65 6.75 9.10
C ARG A 208 -0.86 5.64 10.13
N PHE A 209 -2.10 5.18 10.26
CA PHE A 209 -2.47 4.07 11.12
C PHE A 209 -2.32 2.77 10.32
N SER A 210 -1.38 1.91 10.73
CA SER A 210 -1.04 0.69 9.99
C SER A 210 -1.32 -0.54 10.83
N LEU A 211 -2.05 -1.48 10.25
CA LEU A 211 -2.46 -2.71 10.92
C LEU A 211 -1.47 -3.85 10.64
N MET A 212 -1.38 -4.76 11.60
CA MET A 212 -0.69 -6.05 11.48
C MET A 212 -1.66 -7.19 11.82
N ALA A 213 -1.45 -8.35 11.21
CA ALA A 213 -2.24 -9.55 11.50
C ALA A 213 -2.19 -9.97 12.98
N THR A 214 -1.08 -9.63 13.66
CA THR A 214 -0.82 -9.97 15.08
C THR A 214 -1.44 -9.02 16.09
N HIS A 215 -1.97 -7.87 15.67
CA HIS A 215 -2.71 -7.00 16.60
C HIS A 215 -3.93 -7.73 17.17
N THR A 216 -4.21 -7.56 18.46
CA THR A 216 -5.45 -8.03 19.07
C THR A 216 -6.54 -6.97 18.99
N TYR A 217 -7.82 -7.37 19.10
CA TYR A 217 -8.93 -6.40 19.11
C TYR A 217 -8.85 -5.45 20.30
N GLU A 218 -8.37 -5.91 21.46
CA GLU A 218 -8.15 -5.07 22.65
C GLU A 218 -7.09 -4.00 22.39
N GLN A 219 -6.01 -4.33 21.68
CA GLN A 219 -4.98 -3.35 21.28
C GLN A 219 -5.56 -2.32 20.30
N LEU A 220 -6.37 -2.76 19.34
CA LEU A 220 -7.03 -1.86 18.39
C LEU A 220 -8.04 -0.93 19.09
N ASP A 221 -8.85 -1.44 19.98
CA ASP A 221 -9.82 -0.64 20.77
C ASP A 221 -9.12 0.37 21.68
N ARG A 222 -8.01 -0.03 22.31
CA ARG A 222 -7.19 0.89 23.10
C ARG A 222 -6.61 2.00 22.24
N ALA A 223 -6.09 1.68 21.06
CA ALA A 223 -5.54 2.68 20.13
C ALA A 223 -6.63 3.64 19.63
N ILE A 224 -7.81 3.13 19.28
CA ILE A 224 -8.95 3.95 18.84
C ILE A 224 -9.42 4.87 19.98
N THR A 225 -9.48 4.37 21.21
CA THR A 225 -9.85 5.17 22.39
C THR A 225 -8.86 6.30 22.64
N ALA A 226 -7.54 6.02 22.55
CA ALA A 226 -6.49 7.01 22.67
C ALA A 226 -6.58 8.07 21.55
N LEU A 227 -6.87 7.65 20.32
CA LEU A 227 -7.08 8.56 19.20
C LEU A 227 -8.25 9.53 19.44
N VAL A 228 -9.41 9.04 19.90
CA VAL A 228 -10.55 9.90 20.23
C VAL A 228 -10.18 10.92 21.31
N LYS A 229 -9.52 10.45 22.40
CA LYS A 229 -9.05 11.32 23.48
C LYS A 229 -8.13 12.44 22.99
N VAL A 230 -7.13 12.10 22.17
CA VAL A 230 -6.13 13.04 21.67
C VAL A 230 -6.74 14.02 20.65
N PHE A 231 -7.58 13.55 19.74
CA PHE A 231 -8.27 14.41 18.78
C PHE A 231 -9.18 15.42 19.49
N THR A 232 -9.92 14.97 20.51
CA THR A 232 -10.74 15.86 21.34
C THR A 232 -9.90 16.90 22.08
N ALA A 233 -8.78 16.50 22.68
CA ALA A 233 -7.89 17.41 23.43
C ALA A 233 -7.21 18.48 22.54
N LEU A 234 -7.09 18.22 21.24
CA LEU A 234 -6.48 19.13 20.27
C LEU A 234 -7.51 19.86 19.38
N ASP A 235 -8.80 19.78 19.72
CA ASP A 235 -9.89 20.35 18.93
C ASP A 235 -9.80 19.97 17.44
N ILE A 236 -9.51 18.68 17.16
CA ILE A 236 -9.56 18.11 15.82
C ILE A 236 -10.95 17.55 15.61
N PRO A 237 -11.72 18.05 14.62
CA PRO A 237 -13.13 17.68 14.50
C PRO A 237 -13.30 16.22 14.08
N LEU A 238 -14.23 15.55 14.74
CA LEU A 238 -14.76 14.26 14.32
C LEU A 238 -16.19 14.49 13.80
N HIS A 239 -16.53 13.87 12.67
CA HIS A 239 -17.84 14.01 12.02
C HIS A 239 -18.52 12.63 11.94
N PRO A 240 -19.12 12.13 13.04
CA PRO A 240 -19.78 10.84 13.06
C PRO A 240 -20.84 10.75 11.96
N GLN A 241 -20.82 9.65 11.23
CA GLN A 241 -21.91 9.35 10.29
C GLN A 241 -23.11 8.86 11.10
N SER A 242 -24.25 9.55 10.93
CA SER A 242 -25.54 9.21 11.55
C SER A 242 -26.10 7.90 10.99
#